data_48e9fd6a73ff5d8098cccc8ede8dd4f6
#
_entry.id   48e9fd6a73ff5d8098cccc8ede8dd4f6
#
_cell.length_a   1.000
_cell.length_b   1.000
_cell.length_c   1.000
_cell.angle_alpha   90.00
_cell.angle_beta   90.00
_cell.angle_gamma   90.00
#
_symmetry.space_group_name_H-M   'P 1'
#
loop_
_entity.id
_entity.type
_entity.pdbx_description
1 polymer ?
#
loop_
_entity_poly.entity_id
_entity_poly.type
_entity_poly.pdbx_seq_one_letter_code
_entity_poly.pdbx_strand_id
1 'polypeptide(L)'
;MTNVTRNNDGIIRTVSPFIPYKGKYYPFMSFKAGADYLNENHNNEFTIDKHSNLLVSDTKIPLTNKGEAILNWYGPSETHTMVPMYKLVNEMQGRQKSGYEFKDKIIIVGTTAMALQDTKSVPIQSEVYSGVEVHATFFNNMLDDNFIHKTSTITNALIIAGVIALVGAIVMLSTSTLFAFLSTSLFAIAYLFISFYAMELYNLWIPVVLPTLSIMAAFALSFLAKYLMKARDFEYQYKLATIDGLTELYNHRYFQDTLRKQMDIARRYNQPFSLIIADIDFFKKFNDTYGHQAGDAVLRQVAQILKKNSRTTDYVCRYGGEEMSIILPNTSAEEAMNHANRICKAIAEKPFHLTPVDTAPVTISLGVATFPENAQTPQDLIEWADKGLYYAKEHGRNQVGRYWYNGQLKMESGKLF
;
A
#
# COMPACT_ATOMS: atom_id res chain seq x y z
N MET A 1 12.88 36.82 -39.22
CA MET A 1 11.76 35.89 -39.32
C MET A 1 10.93 35.97 -38.04
N THR A 2 9.60 36.12 -38.19
CA THR A 2 8.67 36.34 -37.09
C THR A 2 7.84 35.10 -36.73
N ASN A 3 8.27 33.92 -37.17
CA ASN A 3 7.53 32.68 -36.94
C ASN A 3 7.84 32.10 -35.54
N VAL A 4 6.87 32.29 -34.68
CA VAL A 4 6.86 31.59 -33.36
C VAL A 4 6.21 30.22 -33.57
N THR A 5 6.94 29.17 -33.22
CA THR A 5 6.43 27.78 -33.24
C THR A 5 5.37 27.59 -32.16
N ARG A 6 4.18 27.11 -32.53
CA ARG A 6 3.12 26.76 -31.57
C ARG A 6 3.39 25.36 -31.01
N ASN A 7 3.10 25.18 -29.75
CA ASN A 7 3.08 23.84 -29.18
C ASN A 7 1.92 23.00 -29.75
N ASN A 8 1.87 21.71 -29.56
CA ASN A 8 0.85 20.81 -30.12
C ASN A 8 -0.59 21.18 -29.75
N ASP A 9 -0.79 21.94 -28.67
CA ASP A 9 -2.10 22.46 -28.21
C ASP A 9 -2.40 23.87 -28.73
N GLY A 10 -1.55 24.40 -29.58
CA GLY A 10 -1.71 25.75 -30.18
C GLY A 10 -1.27 26.91 -29.29
N ILE A 11 -0.87 26.66 -28.03
CA ILE A 11 -0.46 27.65 -27.02
C ILE A 11 1.05 27.88 -27.12
N ILE A 12 1.50 29.11 -27.15
CA ILE A 12 2.93 29.48 -27.17
C ILE A 12 3.43 29.57 -25.73
N ARG A 13 4.32 28.63 -25.34
CA ARG A 13 5.02 28.63 -24.05
C ARG A 13 6.51 28.79 -24.24
N THR A 14 7.01 28.42 -25.41
CA THR A 14 8.42 28.38 -25.73
C THR A 14 8.71 29.09 -27.03
N VAL A 15 9.90 29.65 -27.14
CA VAL A 15 10.40 30.25 -28.35
C VAL A 15 11.82 29.74 -28.62
N SER A 16 12.10 29.37 -29.87
CA SER A 16 13.46 29.01 -30.29
C SER A 16 14.26 30.27 -30.61
N PRO A 17 15.40 30.50 -29.95
CA PRO A 17 16.31 31.60 -30.29
C PRO A 17 16.84 31.52 -31.72
N PHE A 18 16.90 30.33 -32.31
CA PHE A 18 17.36 30.08 -33.66
C PHE A 18 16.35 29.27 -34.46
N ILE A 19 16.02 29.73 -35.67
CA ILE A 19 15.08 29.11 -36.58
C ILE A 19 15.84 28.45 -37.74
N PRO A 20 15.71 27.11 -37.91
CA PRO A 20 16.37 26.41 -39.01
C PRO A 20 15.65 26.73 -40.34
N TYR A 21 16.41 27.09 -41.36
CA TYR A 21 15.90 27.31 -42.73
C TYR A 21 16.98 26.96 -43.77
N LYS A 22 16.66 26.02 -44.68
CA LYS A 22 17.54 25.60 -45.80
C LYS A 22 18.99 25.22 -45.30
N GLY A 23 19.07 24.46 -44.19
CA GLY A 23 20.31 23.98 -43.62
C GLY A 23 21.16 25.05 -42.87
N LYS A 24 20.59 26.25 -42.67
CA LYS A 24 21.23 27.32 -41.86
C LYS A 24 20.30 27.69 -40.70
N TYR A 25 20.89 28.24 -39.65
CA TYR A 25 20.16 28.74 -38.48
C TYR A 25 20.10 30.30 -38.56
N TYR A 26 18.90 30.82 -38.41
CA TYR A 26 18.64 32.26 -38.39
C TYR A 26 18.19 32.68 -37.02
N PRO A 27 18.73 33.75 -36.44
CA PRO A 27 18.32 34.20 -35.13
C PRO A 27 16.87 34.69 -35.15
N PHE A 28 16.10 34.42 -34.11
CA PHE A 28 14.83 34.99 -33.83
C PHE A 28 14.98 36.53 -33.69
N MET A 29 14.06 37.34 -34.20
CA MET A 29 14.22 38.79 -34.26
C MET A 29 14.55 39.41 -32.90
N SER A 30 13.78 39.07 -31.85
CA SER A 30 14.02 39.64 -30.51
C SER A 30 15.26 39.12 -29.88
N PHE A 31 15.67 37.89 -30.18
CA PHE A 31 16.96 37.36 -29.76
C PHE A 31 18.12 38.13 -30.35
N LYS A 32 18.06 38.41 -31.69
CA LYS A 32 19.12 39.18 -32.35
C LYS A 32 19.17 40.61 -31.81
N ALA A 33 18.00 41.25 -31.65
CA ALA A 33 17.93 42.62 -31.12
C ALA A 33 18.44 42.68 -29.66
N GLY A 34 18.07 41.71 -28.81
CA GLY A 34 18.57 41.64 -27.44
C GLY A 34 20.04 41.35 -27.36
N ALA A 35 20.58 40.44 -28.19
CA ALA A 35 21.99 40.16 -28.26
C ALA A 35 22.80 41.38 -28.74
N ASP A 36 22.31 42.12 -29.72
CA ASP A 36 22.98 43.34 -30.19
C ASP A 36 22.96 44.46 -29.13
N TYR A 37 21.88 44.54 -28.34
CA TYR A 37 21.76 45.51 -27.26
C TYR A 37 22.68 45.18 -26.07
N LEU A 38 22.79 43.88 -25.69
CA LEU A 38 23.62 43.42 -24.57
C LEU A 38 25.11 43.38 -24.92
N ASN A 39 25.47 43.26 -26.21
CA ASN A 39 26.83 43.15 -26.70
C ASN A 39 27.33 44.47 -27.28
N GLU A 40 27.75 45.42 -26.45
CA GLU A 40 28.24 46.74 -26.87
C GLU A 40 29.50 46.64 -27.80
N ASN A 41 30.21 45.51 -27.81
CA ASN A 41 31.45 45.30 -28.55
C ASN A 41 31.33 44.51 -29.87
N HIS A 42 30.11 44.25 -30.36
CA HIS A 42 29.81 43.56 -31.65
C HIS A 42 30.44 42.19 -31.89
N ASN A 43 31.04 41.56 -30.94
CA ASN A 43 31.49 40.15 -31.03
C ASN A 43 30.30 39.23 -30.71
N ASN A 44 29.56 38.87 -31.75
CA ASN A 44 28.38 37.97 -31.65
C ASN A 44 28.79 36.51 -31.41
N GLU A 45 29.57 36.21 -30.39
CA GLU A 45 29.91 34.86 -30.00
C GLU A 45 28.81 34.33 -29.04
N PHE A 46 28.01 33.45 -29.57
CA PHE A 46 27.02 32.72 -28.78
C PHE A 46 27.58 31.35 -28.43
N THR A 47 27.61 31.01 -27.17
CA THR A 47 28.06 29.69 -26.71
C THR A 47 26.95 28.98 -25.95
N ILE A 48 26.93 27.66 -26.04
CA ILE A 48 26.02 26.83 -25.25
C ILE A 48 26.86 26.15 -24.18
N ASP A 49 26.50 26.33 -22.92
CA ASP A 49 27.15 25.68 -21.81
C ASP A 49 26.76 24.19 -21.69
N LYS A 50 27.46 23.43 -20.84
CA LYS A 50 27.18 22.01 -20.56
C LYS A 50 25.83 21.76 -19.90
N HIS A 51 25.16 22.80 -19.43
CA HIS A 51 23.80 22.73 -18.84
C HIS A 51 22.69 23.12 -19.82
N SER A 52 23.05 23.26 -21.12
CA SER A 52 22.13 23.68 -22.19
C SER A 52 21.63 25.12 -22.02
N ASN A 53 22.41 26.00 -21.40
CA ASN A 53 22.11 27.42 -21.41
C ASN A 53 22.80 28.07 -22.62
N LEU A 54 22.08 28.90 -23.34
CA LEU A 54 22.63 29.77 -24.35
C LEU A 54 23.15 31.04 -23.66
N LEU A 55 24.44 31.27 -23.78
CA LEU A 55 25.13 32.41 -23.15
C LEU A 55 25.20 33.55 -24.14
N VAL A 56 24.75 34.73 -23.70
CA VAL A 56 24.81 35.98 -24.46
C VAL A 56 25.34 37.09 -23.51
N SER A 57 26.57 37.47 -23.63
CA SER A 57 27.24 38.31 -22.61
C SER A 57 27.07 37.68 -21.22
N ASP A 58 26.51 38.37 -20.25
CA ASP A 58 26.26 37.87 -18.88
C ASP A 58 24.90 37.16 -18.71
N THR A 59 24.02 37.27 -19.72
CA THR A 59 22.67 36.67 -19.67
C THR A 59 22.71 35.19 -20.04
N LYS A 60 21.99 34.38 -19.26
CA LYS A 60 21.86 32.93 -19.46
C LYS A 60 20.42 32.55 -19.86
N ILE A 61 20.26 32.15 -21.11
CA ILE A 61 18.96 31.71 -21.63
C ILE A 61 18.86 30.18 -21.48
N PRO A 62 18.06 29.64 -20.54
CA PRO A 62 17.89 28.20 -20.37
C PRO A 62 17.13 27.60 -21.54
N LEU A 63 17.74 26.60 -22.19
CA LEU A 63 17.11 25.90 -23.31
C LEU A 63 16.55 24.55 -22.88
N THR A 64 15.38 24.22 -23.39
CA THR A 64 14.82 22.87 -23.32
C THR A 64 15.63 21.91 -24.19
N ASN A 65 15.38 20.60 -24.07
CA ASN A 65 16.00 19.56 -24.94
C ASN A 65 15.71 19.78 -26.45
N LYS A 66 14.76 20.65 -26.79
CA LYS A 66 14.44 21.03 -28.17
C LYS A 66 15.15 22.30 -28.62
N GLY A 67 15.99 22.90 -27.76
CA GLY A 67 16.64 24.16 -28.06
C GLY A 67 15.71 25.39 -27.99
N GLU A 68 14.67 25.32 -27.18
CA GLU A 68 13.68 26.39 -27.01
C GLU A 68 13.78 27.00 -25.61
N ALA A 69 13.65 28.31 -25.49
CA ALA A 69 13.53 29.00 -24.19
C ALA A 69 12.08 29.05 -23.74
N ILE A 70 11.82 28.82 -22.45
CA ILE A 70 10.49 28.94 -21.86
C ILE A 70 10.28 30.39 -21.43
N LEU A 71 9.26 31.05 -22.01
CA LEU A 71 8.96 32.44 -21.69
C LEU A 71 8.31 32.58 -20.31
N ASN A 72 8.78 33.58 -19.57
CA ASN A 72 8.07 34.09 -18.40
C ASN A 72 7.20 35.28 -18.86
N TRP A 73 5.88 35.11 -18.78
CA TRP A 73 4.92 36.06 -19.23
C TRP A 73 4.63 37.11 -18.14
N TYR A 74 4.74 38.42 -18.49
CA TYR A 74 4.61 39.50 -17.50
C TYR A 74 3.15 39.84 -17.10
N GLY A 75 2.16 39.40 -17.87
CA GLY A 75 0.77 39.70 -17.58
C GLY A 75 -0.15 39.58 -18.80
N PRO A 76 -1.39 40.10 -18.73
CA PRO A 76 -2.33 40.08 -19.85
C PRO A 76 -1.84 40.90 -21.04
N SER A 77 -2.57 40.76 -22.17
CA SER A 77 -2.35 41.65 -23.35
C SER A 77 -2.36 43.11 -22.93
N GLU A 78 -1.56 43.93 -23.58
CA GLU A 78 -1.32 45.34 -23.26
C GLU A 78 -0.50 45.61 -21.97
N THR A 79 0.12 44.60 -21.37
CA THR A 79 1.09 44.82 -20.26
C THR A 79 2.25 45.69 -20.74
N HIS A 80 2.67 45.55 -21.98
CA HIS A 80 3.60 46.48 -22.63
C HIS A 80 2.88 47.73 -23.11
N THR A 81 3.48 48.91 -22.94
CA THR A 81 2.92 50.16 -23.41
C THR A 81 2.73 50.14 -24.93
N MET A 82 1.50 50.14 -25.41
CA MET A 82 1.17 50.14 -26.81
C MET A 82 0.82 51.54 -27.28
N VAL A 83 1.48 51.98 -28.34
CA VAL A 83 1.20 53.29 -28.97
C VAL A 83 0.66 53.10 -30.39
N PRO A 84 -0.60 53.44 -30.67
CA PRO A 84 -1.12 53.33 -32.01
C PRO A 84 -0.34 54.21 -33.00
N MET A 85 0.06 53.65 -34.15
CA MET A 85 0.89 54.32 -35.16
C MET A 85 0.35 55.67 -35.59
N TYR A 86 -1.01 55.83 -35.68
CA TYR A 86 -1.60 57.11 -36.08
C TYR A 86 -1.30 58.27 -35.13
N LYS A 87 -1.10 57.99 -33.82
CA LYS A 87 -0.71 59.02 -32.85
C LYS A 87 0.72 59.53 -33.12
N LEU A 88 1.61 58.60 -33.44
CA LEU A 88 3.01 58.93 -33.80
C LEU A 88 3.04 59.75 -35.10
N VAL A 89 2.29 59.34 -36.13
CA VAL A 89 2.20 60.04 -37.40
C VAL A 89 1.63 61.48 -37.22
N ASN A 90 0.60 61.62 -36.38
CA ASN A 90 0.04 62.93 -36.06
C ASN A 90 1.04 63.84 -35.35
N GLU A 91 1.84 63.31 -34.44
CA GLU A 91 2.86 64.07 -33.77
C GLU A 91 3.98 64.51 -34.75
N MET A 92 4.43 63.58 -35.58
CA MET A 92 5.42 63.90 -36.63
C MET A 92 4.94 64.97 -37.63
N GLN A 93 3.62 65.03 -37.84
CA GLN A 93 2.96 66.06 -38.72
C GLN A 93 2.64 67.36 -37.97
N GLY A 94 3.02 67.46 -36.67
CA GLY A 94 2.72 68.64 -35.85
C GLY A 94 1.25 68.82 -35.51
N ARG A 95 0.38 67.79 -35.74
CA ARG A 95 -1.10 67.92 -35.56
C ARG A 95 -1.51 67.72 -34.10
N GLN A 96 -0.91 66.78 -33.39
CA GLN A 96 -1.24 66.47 -32.00
C GLN A 96 -0.05 65.76 -31.36
N LYS A 97 0.28 66.08 -30.11
CA LYS A 97 1.29 65.33 -29.35
C LYS A 97 0.74 63.94 -29.02
N SER A 98 1.55 62.90 -29.16
CA SER A 98 1.17 61.53 -28.86
C SER A 98 0.97 61.30 -27.34
N GLY A 99 1.63 62.14 -26.51
CA GLY A 99 1.64 61.98 -25.05
C GLY A 99 2.66 60.94 -24.56
N TYR A 100 3.45 60.39 -25.46
CA TYR A 100 4.47 59.37 -25.13
C TYR A 100 5.87 59.93 -25.36
N GLU A 101 6.78 59.57 -24.46
CA GLU A 101 8.20 59.91 -24.60
C GLU A 101 8.95 58.70 -25.16
N PHE A 102 9.60 58.87 -26.32
CA PHE A 102 10.30 57.81 -27.05
C PHE A 102 11.82 57.85 -26.86
N LYS A 103 12.35 58.88 -26.20
CA LYS A 103 13.75 59.03 -25.96
C LYS A 103 14.25 57.89 -25.05
N ASP A 104 15.36 57.31 -25.40
CA ASP A 104 16.03 56.21 -24.65
C ASP A 104 15.10 54.98 -24.41
N LYS A 105 14.14 54.75 -25.31
CA LYS A 105 13.25 53.62 -25.30
C LYS A 105 13.50 52.68 -26.47
N ILE A 106 13.37 51.36 -26.23
CA ILE A 106 13.39 50.38 -27.28
C ILE A 106 11.95 50.27 -27.84
N ILE A 107 11.78 50.44 -29.13
CA ILE A 107 10.50 50.45 -29.81
C ILE A 107 10.42 49.25 -30.73
N ILE A 108 9.43 48.39 -30.52
CA ILE A 108 9.11 47.24 -31.38
C ILE A 108 7.87 47.61 -32.19
N VAL A 109 8.02 47.64 -33.50
CA VAL A 109 6.90 47.96 -34.42
C VAL A 109 6.31 46.67 -34.97
N GLY A 110 4.99 46.50 -34.83
CA GLY A 110 4.29 45.32 -35.33
C GLY A 110 2.80 45.56 -35.50
N THR A 111 2.11 44.57 -36.03
CA THR A 111 0.67 44.60 -36.27
C THR A 111 -0.09 44.03 -35.10
N THR A 112 -1.13 44.73 -34.63
CA THR A 112 -2.02 44.27 -33.56
C THR A 112 -3.44 44.01 -34.08
N ALA A 113 -3.72 44.34 -35.37
CA ALA A 113 -5.04 44.17 -35.94
C ALA A 113 -5.41 42.69 -36.14
N MET A 114 -6.52 42.24 -35.58
CA MET A 114 -7.02 40.84 -35.68
C MET A 114 -7.19 40.40 -37.16
N ALA A 115 -7.54 41.32 -38.07
CA ALA A 115 -7.68 41.04 -39.50
C ALA A 115 -6.39 40.59 -40.20
N LEU A 116 -5.24 40.87 -39.64
CA LEU A 116 -3.91 40.46 -40.16
C LEU A 116 -3.42 39.11 -39.63
N GLN A 117 -4.24 38.40 -38.85
CA GLN A 117 -4.02 37.02 -38.34
C GLN A 117 -2.70 36.80 -37.61
N ASP A 118 -2.03 37.82 -37.09
CA ASP A 118 -0.85 37.67 -36.25
C ASP A 118 -1.22 37.57 -34.76
N THR A 119 -2.22 36.75 -34.50
CA THR A 119 -2.75 36.53 -33.15
C THR A 119 -2.25 35.17 -32.59
N LYS A 120 -1.85 35.18 -31.31
CA LYS A 120 -1.21 34.04 -30.64
C LYS A 120 -1.92 33.72 -29.32
N SER A 121 -2.18 32.43 -29.06
CA SER A 121 -2.66 31.98 -27.75
C SER A 121 -1.49 31.78 -26.81
N VAL A 122 -1.59 32.30 -25.60
CA VAL A 122 -0.55 32.26 -24.57
C VAL A 122 -1.10 31.66 -23.26
N PRO A 123 -0.25 31.19 -22.31
CA PRO A 123 -0.71 30.49 -21.12
C PRO A 123 -1.51 31.33 -20.13
N ILE A 124 -1.35 32.65 -20.13
CA ILE A 124 -1.89 33.54 -19.08
C ILE A 124 -3.34 33.91 -19.30
N GLN A 125 -3.84 33.85 -20.56
CA GLN A 125 -5.16 34.39 -20.88
C GLN A 125 -5.90 33.63 -21.98
N SER A 126 -7.25 33.66 -21.92
CA SER A 126 -8.13 33.27 -23.01
C SER A 126 -8.10 34.27 -24.18
N GLU A 127 -7.50 35.44 -23.97
CA GLU A 127 -7.39 36.49 -24.99
C GLU A 127 -6.15 36.28 -25.87
N VAL A 128 -6.25 36.87 -27.04
CA VAL A 128 -5.30 36.64 -28.11
C VAL A 128 -4.21 37.70 -28.06
N TYR A 129 -2.97 37.26 -27.86
CA TYR A 129 -1.79 38.09 -27.91
C TYR A 129 -1.42 38.44 -29.36
N SER A 130 -0.90 39.64 -29.59
CA SER A 130 -0.29 39.94 -30.85
C SER A 130 1.14 39.35 -30.96
N GLY A 131 1.58 39.01 -32.17
CA GLY A 131 2.92 38.51 -32.38
C GLY A 131 4.02 39.43 -31.86
N VAL A 132 3.78 40.75 -31.93
CA VAL A 132 4.72 41.75 -31.42
C VAL A 132 4.91 41.69 -29.90
N GLU A 133 3.85 41.35 -29.16
CA GLU A 133 3.96 41.18 -27.70
C GLU A 133 4.79 39.94 -27.30
N VAL A 134 4.73 38.87 -28.10
CA VAL A 134 5.62 37.71 -27.92
C VAL A 134 7.09 38.09 -28.06
N HIS A 135 7.36 38.94 -29.07
CA HIS A 135 8.71 39.49 -29.27
C HIS A 135 9.14 40.38 -28.12
N ALA A 136 8.27 41.25 -27.61
CA ALA A 136 8.53 42.11 -26.47
C ALA A 136 8.79 41.30 -25.19
N THR A 137 7.98 40.26 -24.93
CA THR A 137 8.15 39.37 -23.78
C THR A 137 9.49 38.66 -23.84
N PHE A 138 9.87 38.07 -25.00
CA PHE A 138 11.17 37.43 -25.15
C PHE A 138 12.34 38.38 -24.89
N PHE A 139 12.24 39.61 -25.46
CA PHE A 139 13.24 40.63 -25.29
C PHE A 139 13.38 41.05 -23.82
N ASN A 140 12.28 41.30 -23.13
CA ASN A 140 12.33 41.65 -21.71
C ASN A 140 12.85 40.53 -20.85
N ASN A 141 12.45 39.23 -21.10
CA ASN A 141 13.02 38.10 -20.38
C ASN A 141 14.56 38.04 -20.55
N MET A 142 15.06 38.45 -21.70
CA MET A 142 16.52 38.49 -21.97
C MET A 142 17.21 39.62 -21.23
N LEU A 143 16.60 40.81 -21.12
CA LEU A 143 17.17 41.94 -20.39
C LEU A 143 17.13 41.75 -18.87
N ASP A 144 16.05 41.15 -18.35
CA ASP A 144 15.81 40.95 -16.92
C ASP A 144 16.41 39.62 -16.41
N ASP A 145 17.03 38.81 -17.30
CA ASP A 145 17.51 37.44 -17.02
C ASP A 145 16.43 36.59 -16.34
N ASN A 146 15.19 36.64 -16.86
CA ASN A 146 13.98 36.21 -16.18
C ASN A 146 13.26 35.06 -16.93
N PHE A 147 14.02 34.20 -17.62
CA PHE A 147 13.44 33.01 -18.25
C PHE A 147 13.06 31.94 -17.23
N ILE A 148 12.08 31.11 -17.56
CA ILE A 148 11.70 29.99 -16.71
C ILE A 148 12.69 28.84 -16.88
N HIS A 149 13.25 28.39 -15.75
CA HIS A 149 14.14 27.26 -15.67
C HIS A 149 13.34 25.98 -15.36
N LYS A 150 13.43 24.97 -16.21
CA LYS A 150 12.81 23.67 -15.95
C LYS A 150 13.81 22.71 -15.32
N THR A 151 13.41 22.03 -14.24
CA THR A 151 14.22 20.97 -13.63
C THR A 151 14.54 19.84 -14.61
N SER A 152 15.75 19.28 -14.55
CA SER A 152 16.17 18.19 -15.42
C SER A 152 15.38 16.90 -15.18
N THR A 153 15.35 16.01 -16.16
CA THR A 153 14.67 14.70 -16.03
C THR A 153 15.25 13.88 -14.88
N ILE A 154 16.58 13.95 -14.67
CA ILE A 154 17.27 13.24 -13.58
C ILE A 154 16.85 13.83 -12.23
N THR A 155 16.85 15.16 -12.10
CA THR A 155 16.40 15.85 -10.88
C THR A 155 14.97 15.48 -10.55
N ASN A 156 14.07 15.45 -11.54
CA ASN A 156 12.67 15.05 -11.35
C ASN A 156 12.52 13.59 -10.89
N ALA A 157 13.30 12.69 -11.47
CA ALA A 157 13.34 11.29 -11.04
C ALA A 157 13.81 11.14 -9.59
N LEU A 158 14.83 11.89 -9.18
CA LEU A 158 15.33 11.90 -7.80
C LEU A 158 14.31 12.51 -6.83
N ILE A 159 13.61 13.56 -7.20
CA ILE A 159 12.51 14.13 -6.41
C ILE A 159 11.42 13.07 -6.18
N ILE A 160 10.96 12.39 -7.24
CA ILE A 160 9.94 11.35 -7.15
C ILE A 160 10.41 10.19 -6.26
N ALA A 161 11.65 9.71 -6.45
CA ALA A 161 12.21 8.64 -5.63
C ALA A 161 12.30 9.04 -4.15
N GLY A 162 12.77 10.26 -3.86
CA GLY A 162 12.84 10.80 -2.50
C GLY A 162 11.47 10.94 -1.84
N VAL A 163 10.48 11.40 -2.59
CA VAL A 163 9.09 11.52 -2.16
C VAL A 163 8.51 10.14 -1.80
N ILE A 164 8.69 9.14 -2.67
CA ILE A 164 8.21 7.76 -2.42
C ILE A 164 8.87 7.18 -1.18
N ALA A 165 10.19 7.33 -1.05
CA ALA A 165 10.94 6.82 0.10
C ALA A 165 10.48 7.47 1.42
N LEU A 166 10.31 8.80 1.42
CA LEU A 166 9.90 9.54 2.61
C LEU A 166 8.47 9.18 3.04
N VAL A 167 7.51 9.15 2.10
CA VAL A 167 6.12 8.76 2.38
C VAL A 167 6.06 7.31 2.86
N GLY A 168 6.79 6.41 2.22
CA GLY A 168 6.91 5.02 2.66
C GLY A 168 7.43 4.91 4.10
N ALA A 169 8.49 5.65 4.44
CA ALA A 169 9.03 5.69 5.79
C ALA A 169 8.01 6.25 6.81
N ILE A 170 7.34 7.37 6.50
CA ILE A 170 6.29 7.95 7.35
C ILE A 170 5.20 6.92 7.66
N VAL A 171 4.70 6.21 6.66
CA VAL A 171 3.62 5.21 6.83
C VAL A 171 4.11 4.00 7.62
N MET A 172 5.28 3.47 7.31
CA MET A 172 5.81 2.26 7.97
C MET A 172 6.19 2.51 9.43
N LEU A 173 6.82 3.65 9.74
CA LEU A 173 7.27 3.97 11.10
C LEU A 173 6.15 4.50 12.00
N SER A 174 5.06 5.04 11.44
CA SER A 174 3.98 5.59 12.25
C SER A 174 3.23 4.49 13.03
N THR A 175 2.91 4.74 14.29
CA THR A 175 2.10 3.85 15.12
C THR A 175 0.60 3.99 14.86
N SER A 176 0.16 5.19 14.50
CA SER A 176 -1.25 5.54 14.26
C SER A 176 -1.51 5.80 12.79
N THR A 177 -2.61 5.24 12.26
CA THR A 177 -3.08 5.47 10.88
C THR A 177 -3.43 6.94 10.64
N LEU A 178 -4.07 7.57 11.63
CA LEU A 178 -4.44 8.98 11.55
C LEU A 178 -3.19 9.87 11.46
N PHE A 179 -2.17 9.59 12.26
CA PHE A 179 -0.91 10.31 12.21
C PHE A 179 -0.21 10.17 10.87
N ALA A 180 -0.17 8.94 10.30
CA ALA A 180 0.38 8.70 8.98
C ALA A 180 -0.35 9.49 7.89
N PHE A 181 -1.67 9.53 7.95
CA PHE A 181 -2.50 10.28 6.99
C PHE A 181 -2.26 11.79 7.10
N LEU A 182 -2.30 12.35 8.31
CA LEU A 182 -2.11 13.79 8.53
C LEU A 182 -0.71 14.24 8.13
N SER A 183 0.33 13.50 8.49
CA SER A 183 1.72 13.85 8.15
C SER A 183 1.98 13.74 6.65
N THR A 184 1.43 12.73 5.96
CA THR A 184 1.54 12.62 4.50
C THR A 184 0.77 13.76 3.80
N SER A 185 -0.40 14.13 4.29
CA SER A 185 -1.19 15.25 3.76
C SER A 185 -0.45 16.58 3.94
N LEU A 186 0.11 16.81 5.12
CA LEU A 186 0.92 17.99 5.39
C LEU A 186 2.15 18.06 4.46
N PHE A 187 2.81 16.91 4.26
CA PHE A 187 3.95 16.83 3.33
C PHE A 187 3.53 17.14 1.87
N ALA A 188 2.37 16.64 1.43
CA ALA A 188 1.84 16.95 0.09
C ALA A 188 1.56 18.45 -0.08
N ILE A 189 0.94 19.07 0.92
CA ILE A 189 0.67 20.51 0.93
C ILE A 189 1.99 21.29 0.91
N ALA A 190 2.96 20.92 1.75
CA ALA A 190 4.27 21.56 1.78
C ALA A 190 4.98 21.46 0.42
N TYR A 191 4.90 20.32 -0.26
CA TYR A 191 5.46 20.15 -1.61
C TYR A 191 4.83 21.10 -2.62
N LEU A 192 3.50 21.29 -2.59
CA LEU A 192 2.80 22.24 -3.46
C LEU A 192 3.24 23.68 -3.20
N PHE A 193 3.37 24.07 -1.94
CA PHE A 193 3.89 25.40 -1.57
C PHE A 193 5.33 25.60 -2.03
N ILE A 194 6.21 24.62 -1.83
CA ILE A 194 7.59 24.69 -2.28
C ILE A 194 7.65 24.85 -3.81
N SER A 195 6.85 24.08 -4.56
CA SER A 195 6.81 24.19 -6.03
C SER A 195 6.29 25.53 -6.49
N PHE A 196 5.28 26.09 -5.80
CA PHE A 196 4.72 27.41 -6.09
C PHE A 196 5.78 28.52 -5.83
N TYR A 197 6.38 28.54 -4.65
CA TYR A 197 7.38 29.56 -4.31
C TYR A 197 8.68 29.43 -5.13
N ALA A 198 9.07 28.20 -5.53
CA ALA A 198 10.18 28.00 -6.42
C ALA A 198 9.93 28.66 -7.79
N MET A 199 8.72 28.61 -8.28
CA MET A 199 8.32 29.29 -9.52
C MET A 199 8.28 30.80 -9.34
N GLU A 200 7.71 31.29 -8.24
CA GLU A 200 7.53 32.73 -7.98
C GLU A 200 8.87 33.48 -7.71
N LEU A 201 9.73 32.88 -6.89
CA LEU A 201 10.95 33.54 -6.44
C LEU A 201 12.16 33.28 -7.33
N TYR A 202 12.20 32.12 -7.99
CA TYR A 202 13.41 31.66 -8.72
C TYR A 202 13.13 31.33 -10.19
N ASN A 203 11.91 31.57 -10.67
CA ASN A 203 11.47 31.13 -12.01
C ASN A 203 11.74 29.65 -12.29
N LEU A 204 11.76 28.82 -11.23
CA LEU A 204 12.10 27.41 -11.30
C LEU A 204 10.84 26.56 -11.39
N TRP A 205 10.61 25.95 -12.55
CA TRP A 205 9.49 25.06 -12.77
C TRP A 205 9.79 23.64 -12.26
N ILE A 206 9.25 23.31 -11.09
CA ILE A 206 9.24 21.97 -10.52
C ILE A 206 7.94 21.27 -10.91
N PRO A 207 7.97 20.02 -11.42
CA PRO A 207 6.74 19.27 -11.76
C PRO A 207 5.86 19.04 -10.53
N VAL A 208 4.56 19.28 -10.65
CA VAL A 208 3.61 19.12 -9.55
C VAL A 208 2.83 17.79 -9.68
N VAL A 209 2.35 17.47 -10.87
CA VAL A 209 1.39 16.37 -11.08
C VAL A 209 1.97 15.00 -10.73
N LEU A 210 3.11 14.64 -11.34
CA LEU A 210 3.71 13.32 -11.13
C LEU A 210 4.15 13.08 -9.66
N PRO A 211 4.86 14.00 -8.98
CA PRO A 211 5.19 13.80 -7.58
C PRO A 211 3.96 13.72 -6.67
N THR A 212 2.92 14.51 -6.91
CA THR A 212 1.69 14.45 -6.11
C THR A 212 0.97 13.10 -6.28
N LEU A 213 0.86 12.60 -7.51
CA LEU A 213 0.35 11.25 -7.77
C LEU A 213 1.22 10.17 -7.12
N SER A 214 2.55 10.37 -7.12
CA SER A 214 3.48 9.46 -6.46
C SER A 214 3.32 9.45 -4.94
N ILE A 215 3.03 10.59 -4.31
CA ILE A 215 2.69 10.67 -2.87
C ILE A 215 1.45 9.80 -2.57
N MET A 216 0.39 9.97 -3.36
CA MET A 216 -0.86 9.21 -3.17
C MET A 216 -0.65 7.70 -3.37
N ALA A 217 0.05 7.32 -4.44
CA ALA A 217 0.36 5.92 -4.74
C ALA A 217 1.26 5.30 -3.66
N ALA A 218 2.32 6.00 -3.24
CA ALA A 218 3.22 5.55 -2.19
C ALA A 218 2.50 5.37 -0.85
N PHE A 219 1.61 6.29 -0.48
CA PHE A 219 0.78 6.16 0.71
C PHE A 219 -0.10 4.93 0.65
N ALA A 220 -0.86 4.75 -0.45
CA ALA A 220 -1.78 3.62 -0.62
C ALA A 220 -1.05 2.27 -0.59
N LEU A 221 0.05 2.14 -1.32
CA LEU A 221 0.84 0.90 -1.38
C LEU A 221 1.52 0.59 -0.04
N SER A 222 2.11 1.58 0.63
CA SER A 222 2.73 1.40 1.94
C SER A 222 1.70 1.05 3.02
N PHE A 223 0.52 1.67 2.97
CA PHE A 223 -0.58 1.36 3.87
C PHE A 223 -1.08 -0.07 3.68
N LEU A 224 -1.28 -0.49 2.42
CA LEU A 224 -1.67 -1.87 2.09
C LEU A 224 -0.63 -2.88 2.58
N ALA A 225 0.65 -2.63 2.30
CA ALA A 225 1.74 -3.49 2.76
C ALA A 225 1.74 -3.63 4.30
N LYS A 226 1.63 -2.51 5.02
CA LYS A 226 1.55 -2.49 6.48
C LYS A 226 0.34 -3.24 7.03
N TYR A 227 -0.82 -3.09 6.38
CA TYR A 227 -2.03 -3.81 6.74
C TYR A 227 -1.86 -5.33 6.59
N LEU A 228 -1.29 -5.77 5.45
CA LEU A 228 -1.03 -7.19 5.20
C LEU A 228 -0.01 -7.78 6.19
N MET A 229 1.04 -7.03 6.54
CA MET A 229 2.00 -7.45 7.56
C MET A 229 1.31 -7.63 8.92
N LYS A 230 0.51 -6.66 9.37
CA LYS A 230 -0.23 -6.76 10.63
C LYS A 230 -1.24 -7.91 10.64
N ALA A 231 -1.91 -8.17 9.53
CA ALA A 231 -2.84 -9.28 9.41
C ALA A 231 -2.13 -10.64 9.57
N ARG A 232 -0.93 -10.79 8.96
CA ARG A 232 -0.10 -11.98 9.13
C ARG A 232 0.40 -12.15 10.56
N ASP A 233 0.86 -11.07 11.19
CA ASP A 233 1.32 -11.09 12.58
C ASP A 233 0.17 -11.49 13.52
N PHE A 234 -1.03 -10.98 13.30
CA PHE A 234 -2.22 -11.34 14.07
C PHE A 234 -2.57 -12.82 13.90
N GLU A 235 -2.56 -13.33 12.67
CA GLU A 235 -2.81 -14.76 12.40
C GLU A 235 -1.77 -15.65 13.09
N TYR A 236 -0.50 -15.26 13.00
CA TYR A 236 0.58 -15.98 13.67
C TYR A 236 0.41 -16.00 15.19
N GLN A 237 0.14 -14.84 15.80
CA GLN A 237 -0.11 -14.75 17.24
C GLN A 237 -1.36 -15.52 17.67
N TYR A 238 -2.42 -15.49 16.86
CA TYR A 238 -3.61 -16.26 17.11
C TYR A 238 -3.33 -17.76 17.10
N LYS A 239 -2.56 -18.25 16.13
CA LYS A 239 -2.12 -19.66 16.07
C LYS A 239 -1.30 -20.05 17.30
N LEU A 240 -0.31 -19.24 17.68
CA LEU A 240 0.50 -19.49 18.88
C LEU A 240 -0.34 -19.52 20.15
N ALA A 241 -1.37 -18.70 20.26
CA ALA A 241 -2.23 -18.63 21.43
C ALA A 241 -3.27 -19.76 21.49
N THR A 242 -3.62 -20.40 20.37
CA THR A 242 -4.77 -21.31 20.28
C THR A 242 -4.42 -22.71 19.81
N ILE A 243 -3.26 -22.92 19.18
CA ILE A 243 -2.87 -24.20 18.58
C ILE A 243 -1.70 -24.81 19.36
N ASP A 244 -1.71 -26.13 19.53
CA ASP A 244 -0.59 -26.91 20.08
C ASP A 244 0.48 -27.12 19.01
N GLY A 245 1.73 -26.77 19.31
CA GLY A 245 2.82 -26.78 18.33
C GLY A 245 3.26 -28.17 17.86
N LEU A 246 2.91 -29.26 18.59
CA LEU A 246 3.28 -30.62 18.20
C LEU A 246 2.21 -31.28 17.33
N THR A 247 0.95 -31.16 17.74
CA THR A 247 -0.18 -31.90 17.17
C THR A 247 -1.02 -31.11 16.19
N GLU A 248 -0.85 -29.80 16.13
CA GLU A 248 -1.67 -28.85 15.35
C GLU A 248 -3.17 -28.92 15.70
N LEU A 249 -3.51 -29.46 16.86
CA LEU A 249 -4.83 -29.38 17.47
C LEU A 249 -4.97 -28.07 18.24
N TYR A 250 -6.18 -27.74 18.65
CA TYR A 250 -6.38 -26.66 19.61
C TYR A 250 -5.68 -26.99 20.94
N ASN A 251 -5.08 -25.98 21.60
CA ASN A 251 -4.41 -26.17 22.88
C ASN A 251 -5.39 -26.17 24.06
N HIS A 252 -4.91 -26.50 25.25
CA HIS A 252 -5.70 -26.54 26.48
C HIS A 252 -6.42 -25.22 26.80
N ARG A 253 -5.80 -24.08 26.55
CA ARG A 253 -6.45 -22.77 26.78
C ARG A 253 -7.66 -22.58 25.89
N TYR A 254 -7.53 -22.89 24.61
CA TYR A 254 -8.66 -22.80 23.65
C TYR A 254 -9.78 -23.77 24.02
N PHE A 255 -9.42 -24.98 24.49
CA PHE A 255 -10.39 -25.95 25.01
C PHE A 255 -11.26 -25.35 26.14
N GLN A 256 -10.60 -24.78 27.17
CA GLN A 256 -11.32 -24.21 28.31
C GLN A 256 -12.28 -23.07 27.91
N ASP A 257 -11.81 -22.17 27.05
CA ASP A 257 -12.62 -21.04 26.58
C ASP A 257 -13.81 -21.51 25.72
N THR A 258 -13.57 -22.52 24.85
CA THR A 258 -14.60 -23.09 23.99
C THR A 258 -15.63 -23.88 24.76
N LEU A 259 -15.23 -24.67 25.75
CA LEU A 259 -16.14 -25.45 26.59
C LEU A 259 -17.11 -24.55 27.33
N ARG A 260 -16.66 -23.44 27.90
CA ARG A 260 -17.52 -22.44 28.57
C ARG A 260 -18.52 -21.85 27.60
N LYS A 261 -18.08 -21.42 26.42
CA LYS A 261 -18.91 -20.86 25.36
C LYS A 261 -19.97 -21.86 24.89
N GLN A 262 -19.62 -23.14 24.70
CA GLN A 262 -20.55 -24.18 24.29
C GLN A 262 -21.61 -24.46 25.36
N MET A 263 -21.23 -24.44 26.64
CA MET A 263 -22.19 -24.57 27.75
C MET A 263 -23.23 -23.45 27.74
N ASP A 264 -22.79 -22.20 27.55
CA ASP A 264 -23.70 -21.05 27.49
C ASP A 264 -24.65 -21.12 26.28
N ILE A 265 -24.13 -21.55 25.12
CA ILE A 265 -24.93 -21.77 23.91
C ILE A 265 -25.95 -22.87 24.13
N ALA A 266 -25.50 -24.01 24.65
CA ALA A 266 -26.36 -25.18 24.91
C ALA A 266 -27.52 -24.87 25.88
N ARG A 267 -27.23 -24.11 26.96
CA ARG A 267 -28.22 -23.59 27.89
C ARG A 267 -29.24 -22.67 27.21
N ARG A 268 -28.74 -21.72 26.42
CA ARG A 268 -29.59 -20.72 25.76
C ARG A 268 -30.56 -21.33 24.76
N TYR A 269 -30.10 -22.31 24.00
CA TYR A 269 -30.86 -22.91 22.90
C TYR A 269 -31.47 -24.26 23.25
N ASN A 270 -31.29 -24.72 24.49
CA ASN A 270 -31.72 -26.03 24.97
C ASN A 270 -31.29 -27.19 24.06
N GLN A 271 -30.02 -27.14 23.65
CA GLN A 271 -29.40 -28.13 22.77
C GLN A 271 -28.35 -28.93 23.53
N PRO A 272 -28.27 -30.27 23.33
CA PRO A 272 -27.24 -31.07 23.97
C PRO A 272 -25.88 -30.78 23.33
N PHE A 273 -24.80 -30.91 24.10
CA PHE A 273 -23.48 -31.05 23.57
C PHE A 273 -22.70 -32.05 24.41
N SER A 274 -21.70 -32.67 23.77
CA SER A 274 -20.93 -33.72 24.41
C SER A 274 -19.44 -33.40 24.47
N LEU A 275 -18.79 -33.96 25.48
CA LEU A 275 -17.33 -33.89 25.67
C LEU A 275 -16.78 -35.31 25.64
N ILE A 276 -15.73 -35.50 24.86
CA ILE A 276 -14.89 -36.71 24.89
C ILE A 276 -13.54 -36.33 25.45
N ILE A 277 -13.06 -37.05 26.45
CA ILE A 277 -11.64 -36.99 26.90
C ILE A 277 -11.02 -38.35 26.57
N ALA A 278 -9.82 -38.29 26.00
CA ALA A 278 -9.14 -39.44 25.45
C ALA A 278 -7.67 -39.46 25.92
N ASP A 279 -7.10 -40.63 26.17
CA ASP A 279 -5.74 -40.80 26.60
C ASP A 279 -5.11 -42.02 25.92
N ILE A 280 -3.85 -41.89 25.47
CA ILE A 280 -3.15 -42.93 24.75
C ILE A 280 -2.70 -43.99 25.74
N ASP A 281 -3.14 -45.23 25.55
CA ASP A 281 -2.86 -46.32 26.43
C ASP A 281 -1.36 -46.64 26.51
N PHE A 282 -0.84 -46.74 27.74
CA PHE A 282 0.57 -47.08 28.04
C PHE A 282 1.60 -46.15 27.40
N PHE A 283 1.27 -44.89 27.14
CA PHE A 283 2.13 -43.95 26.40
C PHE A 283 3.50 -43.73 27.09
N LYS A 284 3.53 -43.65 28.40
CA LYS A 284 4.81 -43.61 29.15
C LYS A 284 5.73 -44.81 28.83
N LYS A 285 5.16 -46.04 28.91
CA LYS A 285 5.94 -47.25 28.56
C LYS A 285 6.37 -47.26 27.10
N PHE A 286 5.54 -46.72 26.22
CA PHE A 286 5.85 -46.55 24.81
C PHE A 286 7.07 -45.64 24.64
N ASN A 287 7.12 -44.48 25.29
CA ASN A 287 8.24 -43.56 25.29
C ASN A 287 9.52 -44.16 25.85
N ASP A 288 9.37 -44.92 26.95
CA ASP A 288 10.50 -45.60 27.57
C ASP A 288 11.11 -46.68 26.64
N THR A 289 10.32 -47.28 25.77
CA THR A 289 10.72 -48.34 24.83
C THR A 289 11.29 -47.78 23.51
N TYR A 290 10.61 -46.80 22.92
CA TYR A 290 10.90 -46.31 21.56
C TYR A 290 11.47 -44.89 21.51
N GLY A 291 11.56 -44.22 22.66
CA GLY A 291 12.06 -42.85 22.78
C GLY A 291 11.01 -41.78 22.53
N HIS A 292 11.25 -40.57 23.03
CA HIS A 292 10.34 -39.44 22.95
C HIS A 292 10.02 -39.00 21.52
N GLN A 293 10.97 -39.13 20.58
CA GLN A 293 10.71 -38.78 19.17
C GLN A 293 9.67 -39.69 18.53
N ALA A 294 9.67 -41.00 18.88
CA ALA A 294 8.64 -41.94 18.44
C ALA A 294 7.28 -41.61 19.08
N GLY A 295 7.27 -41.24 20.38
CA GLY A 295 6.07 -40.74 21.04
C GLY A 295 5.48 -39.50 20.39
N ASP A 296 6.30 -38.54 20.03
CA ASP A 296 5.88 -37.34 19.28
C ASP A 296 5.26 -37.67 17.90
N ALA A 297 5.82 -38.67 17.21
CA ALA A 297 5.28 -39.17 15.95
C ALA A 297 3.89 -39.81 16.12
N VAL A 298 3.73 -40.58 17.23
CA VAL A 298 2.41 -41.16 17.58
C VAL A 298 1.39 -40.06 17.92
N LEU A 299 1.77 -39.07 18.73
CA LEU A 299 0.88 -37.95 19.09
C LEU A 299 0.38 -37.21 17.83
N ARG A 300 1.27 -36.93 16.85
CA ARG A 300 0.86 -36.31 15.58
C ARG A 300 -0.10 -37.18 14.79
N GLN A 301 0.14 -38.50 14.72
CA GLN A 301 -0.71 -39.43 13.98
C GLN A 301 -2.07 -39.63 14.65
N VAL A 302 -2.12 -39.71 15.99
CA VAL A 302 -3.38 -39.75 16.76
C VAL A 302 -4.17 -38.46 16.50
N ALA A 303 -3.54 -37.30 16.61
CA ALA A 303 -4.18 -36.01 16.32
C ALA A 303 -4.80 -35.96 14.92
N GLN A 304 -4.11 -36.47 13.90
CA GLN A 304 -4.62 -36.52 12.52
C GLN A 304 -5.86 -37.44 12.41
N ILE A 305 -5.85 -38.60 13.13
CA ILE A 305 -7.01 -39.50 13.13
C ILE A 305 -8.20 -38.84 13.81
N LEU A 306 -8.00 -38.20 14.97
CA LEU A 306 -9.04 -37.46 15.67
C LEU A 306 -9.66 -36.39 14.77
N LYS A 307 -8.82 -35.57 14.15
CA LYS A 307 -9.26 -34.50 13.23
C LYS A 307 -10.00 -35.03 12.01
N LYS A 308 -9.53 -36.14 11.40
CA LYS A 308 -10.18 -36.76 10.24
C LYS A 308 -11.55 -37.37 10.57
N ASN A 309 -11.71 -37.87 11.79
CA ASN A 309 -12.98 -38.50 12.24
C ASN A 309 -13.96 -37.51 12.87
N SER A 310 -13.58 -36.26 13.06
CA SER A 310 -14.40 -35.18 13.62
C SER A 310 -14.98 -34.29 12.51
N ARG A 311 -16.13 -33.69 12.78
CA ARG A 311 -16.78 -32.72 11.87
C ARG A 311 -16.04 -31.37 11.91
N THR A 312 -16.27 -30.52 10.93
CA THR A 312 -15.72 -29.14 10.94
C THR A 312 -16.23 -28.27 12.08
N THR A 313 -17.37 -28.65 12.65
CA THR A 313 -18.01 -28.01 13.82
C THR A 313 -17.46 -28.49 15.15
N ASP A 314 -16.74 -29.61 15.17
CA ASP A 314 -16.20 -30.23 16.38
C ASP A 314 -14.86 -29.57 16.72
N TYR A 315 -14.58 -29.45 18.01
CA TYR A 315 -13.32 -28.85 18.48
C TYR A 315 -12.41 -29.94 19.05
N VAL A 316 -11.41 -30.31 18.27
CA VAL A 316 -10.40 -31.31 18.68
C VAL A 316 -9.21 -30.60 19.30
N CYS A 317 -8.91 -30.92 20.56
CA CYS A 317 -7.91 -30.23 21.35
C CYS A 317 -6.90 -31.22 21.96
N ARG A 318 -5.67 -30.76 22.20
CA ARG A 318 -4.72 -31.42 23.09
C ARG A 318 -4.95 -30.91 24.49
N TYR A 319 -5.42 -31.81 25.38
CA TYR A 319 -5.79 -31.46 26.75
C TYR A 319 -4.58 -31.45 27.69
N GLY A 320 -3.68 -32.42 27.54
CA GLY A 320 -2.44 -32.57 28.32
C GLY A 320 -1.33 -33.22 27.51
N GLY A 321 -0.35 -33.85 28.16
CA GLY A 321 0.79 -34.52 27.52
C GLY A 321 0.40 -35.52 26.45
N GLU A 322 -0.30 -36.59 26.82
CA GLU A 322 -0.86 -37.64 25.95
C GLU A 322 -2.40 -37.59 25.88
N GLU A 323 -3.00 -36.61 26.54
CA GLU A 323 -4.44 -36.48 26.64
C GLU A 323 -5.01 -35.57 25.55
N MET A 324 -6.07 -36.01 24.93
CA MET A 324 -6.80 -35.27 23.90
C MET A 324 -8.25 -35.04 24.34
N SER A 325 -8.89 -34.02 23.84
CA SER A 325 -10.31 -33.76 24.07
C SER A 325 -11.05 -33.38 22.82
N ILE A 326 -12.33 -33.71 22.75
CA ILE A 326 -13.20 -33.31 21.61
C ILE A 326 -14.48 -32.75 22.18
N ILE A 327 -14.80 -31.51 21.86
CA ILE A 327 -16.09 -30.88 22.14
C ILE A 327 -16.97 -31.08 20.92
N LEU A 328 -18.16 -31.69 21.13
CA LEU A 328 -19.11 -32.03 20.08
C LEU A 328 -20.39 -31.19 20.24
N PRO A 329 -20.49 -30.02 19.58
CA PRO A 329 -21.71 -29.21 19.62
C PRO A 329 -22.92 -29.92 19.05
N ASN A 330 -24.10 -29.69 19.63
CA ASN A 330 -25.39 -30.24 19.19
C ASN A 330 -25.31 -31.76 18.95
N THR A 331 -24.75 -32.48 19.93
CA THR A 331 -24.50 -33.93 19.83
C THR A 331 -25.01 -34.59 21.09
N SER A 332 -25.91 -35.55 20.94
CA SER A 332 -26.45 -36.35 22.02
C SER A 332 -25.44 -37.35 22.57
N ALA A 333 -25.76 -37.94 23.70
CA ALA A 333 -24.88 -38.91 24.34
C ALA A 333 -24.66 -40.17 23.49
N GLU A 334 -25.69 -40.67 22.82
CA GLU A 334 -25.59 -41.84 21.94
C GLU A 334 -24.70 -41.53 20.71
N GLU A 335 -24.93 -40.39 20.08
CA GLU A 335 -24.09 -39.95 18.97
C GLU A 335 -22.61 -39.77 19.37
N ALA A 336 -22.36 -39.22 20.57
CA ALA A 336 -21.00 -39.04 21.10
C ALA A 336 -20.34 -40.41 21.41
N MET A 337 -21.08 -41.37 21.96
CA MET A 337 -20.61 -42.76 22.16
C MET A 337 -20.23 -43.40 20.82
N ASN A 338 -21.10 -43.27 19.81
CA ASN A 338 -20.83 -43.80 18.47
C ASN A 338 -19.60 -43.12 17.83
N HIS A 339 -19.42 -41.83 18.05
CA HIS A 339 -18.25 -41.10 17.60
C HIS A 339 -16.97 -41.57 18.29
N ALA A 340 -17.00 -41.69 19.61
CA ALA A 340 -15.87 -42.17 20.42
C ALA A 340 -15.47 -43.60 20.03
N ASN A 341 -16.44 -44.51 19.86
CA ASN A 341 -16.20 -45.89 19.41
C ASN A 341 -15.56 -45.94 18.01
N ARG A 342 -16.01 -45.08 17.08
CA ARG A 342 -15.41 -45.00 15.74
C ARG A 342 -13.95 -44.55 15.81
N ILE A 343 -13.63 -43.57 16.66
CA ILE A 343 -12.26 -43.10 16.89
C ILE A 343 -11.40 -44.20 17.50
N CYS A 344 -11.88 -44.84 18.58
CA CYS A 344 -11.17 -45.92 19.25
C CYS A 344 -10.79 -47.04 18.26
N LYS A 345 -11.75 -47.48 17.45
CA LYS A 345 -11.52 -48.45 16.38
C LYS A 345 -10.52 -48.00 15.34
N ALA A 346 -10.67 -46.76 14.84
CA ALA A 346 -9.78 -46.20 13.81
C ALA A 346 -8.31 -46.10 14.28
N ILE A 347 -8.10 -45.87 15.58
CA ILE A 347 -6.75 -45.84 16.17
C ILE A 347 -6.21 -47.28 16.35
N ALA A 348 -7.02 -48.20 16.90
CA ALA A 348 -6.59 -49.57 17.15
C ALA A 348 -6.23 -50.34 15.86
N GLU A 349 -6.90 -50.07 14.76
CA GLU A 349 -6.72 -50.75 13.46
C GLU A 349 -5.54 -50.16 12.65
N LYS A 350 -5.00 -48.98 13.02
CA LYS A 350 -3.95 -48.34 12.28
C LYS A 350 -2.56 -48.71 12.78
N PRO A 351 -1.62 -49.12 11.91
CA PRO A 351 -0.21 -49.21 12.27
C PRO A 351 0.36 -47.79 12.39
N PHE A 352 1.00 -47.47 13.52
CA PHE A 352 1.64 -46.17 13.76
C PHE A 352 3.09 -46.23 13.31
N HIS A 353 3.47 -45.37 12.37
CA HIS A 353 4.82 -45.27 11.84
C HIS A 353 5.73 -44.52 12.84
N LEU A 354 6.78 -45.20 13.32
CA LEU A 354 7.80 -44.62 14.15
C LEU A 354 9.01 -44.13 13.34
N THR A 355 9.35 -44.92 12.30
CA THR A 355 10.31 -44.58 11.26
C THR A 355 9.66 -44.96 9.89
N PRO A 356 10.29 -44.68 8.74
CA PRO A 356 9.78 -45.17 7.47
C PRO A 356 9.58 -46.68 7.36
N VAL A 357 10.24 -47.48 8.21
CA VAL A 357 10.23 -48.97 8.16
C VAL A 357 9.54 -49.56 9.39
N ASP A 358 9.59 -48.91 10.57
CA ASP A 358 9.11 -49.46 11.82
C ASP A 358 7.72 -48.96 12.17
N THR A 359 6.86 -49.87 12.60
CA THR A 359 5.50 -49.57 13.08
C THR A 359 5.23 -50.22 14.42
N ALA A 360 4.38 -49.60 15.23
CA ALA A 360 3.92 -50.16 16.50
C ALA A 360 2.41 -50.01 16.64
N PRO A 361 1.74 -50.94 17.31
CA PRO A 361 0.33 -50.80 17.66
C PRO A 361 0.16 -49.78 18.79
N VAL A 362 -0.86 -48.94 18.67
CA VAL A 362 -1.26 -47.96 19.69
C VAL A 362 -2.76 -48.07 19.91
N THR A 363 -3.20 -48.01 21.15
CA THR A 363 -4.62 -47.96 21.51
C THR A 363 -4.89 -46.71 22.34
N ILE A 364 -6.20 -46.40 22.45
CA ILE A 364 -6.67 -45.21 23.16
C ILE A 364 -7.87 -45.57 24.01
N SER A 365 -7.94 -45.05 25.21
CA SER A 365 -9.10 -45.12 26.08
C SER A 365 -9.85 -43.77 26.03
N LEU A 366 -11.16 -43.77 26.02
CA LEU A 366 -11.98 -42.57 25.92
C LEU A 366 -13.07 -42.56 27.00
N GLY A 367 -13.35 -41.35 27.48
CA GLY A 367 -14.51 -41.11 28.38
C GLY A 367 -15.45 -40.07 27.76
N VAL A 368 -16.75 -40.28 27.90
CA VAL A 368 -17.79 -39.43 27.31
C VAL A 368 -18.71 -38.87 28.38
N ALA A 369 -19.00 -37.59 28.32
CA ALA A 369 -20.00 -36.91 29.11
C ALA A 369 -20.82 -35.96 28.24
N THR A 370 -22.11 -35.78 28.58
CA THR A 370 -23.08 -34.98 27.80
C THR A 370 -23.84 -34.01 28.70
N PHE A 371 -23.93 -32.76 28.25
CA PHE A 371 -24.81 -31.76 28.82
C PHE A 371 -26.21 -31.87 28.14
N PRO A 372 -27.35 -31.78 28.87
CA PRO A 372 -27.46 -31.59 30.32
C PRO A 372 -27.50 -32.89 31.14
N GLU A 373 -27.36 -34.06 30.50
CA GLU A 373 -27.60 -35.35 31.15
C GLU A 373 -26.62 -35.61 32.33
N ASN A 374 -25.35 -35.37 32.11
CA ASN A 374 -24.30 -35.68 33.10
C ASN A 374 -23.90 -34.49 33.95
N ALA A 375 -24.03 -33.25 33.45
CA ALA A 375 -23.42 -32.10 34.08
C ALA A 375 -24.25 -30.82 33.93
N GLN A 376 -24.06 -29.91 34.88
CA GLN A 376 -24.63 -28.55 34.83
C GLN A 376 -23.56 -27.48 34.70
N THR A 377 -22.29 -27.80 34.97
CA THR A 377 -21.16 -26.90 34.84
C THR A 377 -20.08 -27.49 33.92
N PRO A 378 -19.20 -26.65 33.32
CA PRO A 378 -18.09 -27.15 32.54
C PRO A 378 -17.17 -28.09 33.34
N GLN A 379 -16.98 -27.82 34.62
CA GLN A 379 -16.17 -28.62 35.53
C GLN A 379 -16.76 -29.99 35.75
N ASP A 380 -18.09 -30.06 36.03
CA ASP A 380 -18.78 -31.35 36.19
C ASP A 380 -18.67 -32.19 34.91
N LEU A 381 -18.78 -31.53 33.72
CA LEU A 381 -18.70 -32.24 32.45
C LEU A 381 -17.33 -32.86 32.22
N ILE A 382 -16.27 -32.15 32.58
CA ILE A 382 -14.89 -32.68 32.57
C ILE A 382 -14.78 -33.84 33.53
N GLU A 383 -15.24 -33.69 34.79
CA GLU A 383 -15.14 -34.73 35.82
C GLU A 383 -15.86 -36.00 35.39
N TRP A 384 -17.03 -35.90 34.80
CA TRP A 384 -17.77 -37.10 34.34
C TRP A 384 -17.13 -37.77 33.12
N ALA A 385 -16.53 -36.99 32.20
CA ALA A 385 -15.74 -37.56 31.10
C ALA A 385 -14.52 -38.25 31.61
N ASP A 386 -13.78 -37.66 32.57
CA ASP A 386 -12.60 -38.25 33.20
C ASP A 386 -12.92 -39.56 33.95
N LYS A 387 -14.05 -39.60 34.68
CA LYS A 387 -14.57 -40.83 35.31
C LYS A 387 -14.82 -41.92 34.28
N GLY A 388 -15.42 -41.60 33.15
CA GLY A 388 -15.61 -42.53 32.03
C GLY A 388 -14.29 -43.07 31.49
N LEU A 389 -13.33 -42.17 31.27
CA LEU A 389 -11.96 -42.53 30.83
C LEU A 389 -11.24 -43.44 31.84
N TYR A 390 -11.27 -43.06 33.11
CA TYR A 390 -10.71 -43.88 34.19
C TYR A 390 -11.28 -45.29 34.20
N TYR A 391 -12.59 -45.39 34.08
CA TYR A 391 -13.22 -46.69 33.99
C TYR A 391 -12.74 -47.52 32.79
N ALA A 392 -12.67 -46.91 31.60
CA ALA A 392 -12.13 -47.58 30.41
C ALA A 392 -10.69 -48.12 30.63
N LYS A 393 -9.83 -47.33 31.31
CA LYS A 393 -8.48 -47.76 31.68
C LYS A 393 -8.42 -48.94 32.66
N GLU A 394 -9.31 -48.95 33.65
CA GLU A 394 -9.39 -50.04 34.65
C GLU A 394 -9.96 -51.36 34.10
N HIS A 395 -10.86 -51.29 33.08
CA HIS A 395 -11.56 -52.45 32.53
C HIS A 395 -10.98 -53.00 31.23
N GLY A 396 -9.66 -52.78 31.03
CA GLY A 396 -8.91 -53.44 29.95
C GLY A 396 -8.43 -52.55 28.85
N ARG A 397 -8.65 -51.22 28.93
CA ARG A 397 -8.24 -50.19 27.94
C ARG A 397 -8.85 -50.42 26.56
N ASN A 398 -8.41 -49.67 25.56
CA ASN A 398 -8.87 -49.73 24.16
C ASN A 398 -10.42 -49.81 24.08
N GLN A 399 -11.10 -48.90 24.77
CA GLN A 399 -12.57 -48.86 24.86
C GLN A 399 -13.05 -47.49 25.28
N VAL A 400 -14.37 -47.31 25.21
CA VAL A 400 -15.06 -46.09 25.60
C VAL A 400 -15.86 -46.35 26.88
N GLY A 401 -15.70 -45.47 27.88
CA GLY A 401 -16.48 -45.48 29.12
C GLY A 401 -17.44 -44.28 29.19
N ARG A 402 -18.65 -44.51 29.71
CA ARG A 402 -19.62 -43.47 29.99
C ARG A 402 -20.36 -43.76 31.30
N TYR A 403 -20.59 -42.70 32.08
CA TYR A 403 -21.46 -42.75 33.26
C TYR A 403 -22.84 -42.22 32.98
N TRP A 404 -23.87 -42.96 33.49
CA TRP A 404 -25.26 -42.51 33.45
C TRP A 404 -25.67 -41.88 34.79
N TYR A 405 -26.32 -40.73 34.75
CA TYR A 405 -26.83 -40.10 35.96
C TYR A 405 -28.29 -40.57 36.21
N ASN A 406 -28.43 -41.59 37.05
CA ASN A 406 -29.75 -42.00 37.60
C ASN A 406 -29.59 -42.60 38.99
N GLY A 407 -28.63 -42.11 39.81
CA GLY A 407 -28.41 -42.66 41.15
C GLY A 407 -27.86 -44.10 41.19
N GLN A 408 -27.83 -44.79 40.06
CA GLN A 408 -27.18 -46.07 39.85
C GLN A 408 -26.17 -45.93 38.71
N LEU A 409 -24.91 -46.19 39.02
CA LEU A 409 -23.81 -46.24 38.07
C LEU A 409 -24.05 -47.35 37.05
N LYS A 410 -24.60 -47.06 35.90
CA LYS A 410 -24.67 -47.99 34.78
C LYS A 410 -23.61 -47.63 33.77
N MET A 411 -22.66 -48.49 33.59
CA MET A 411 -21.55 -48.31 32.64
C MET A 411 -21.87 -49.03 31.34
N GLU A 412 -21.76 -48.33 30.25
CA GLU A 412 -21.70 -48.93 28.93
C GLU A 412 -20.30 -48.94 28.45
N SER A 413 -19.69 -50.12 28.34
CA SER A 413 -18.42 -50.29 27.65
C SER A 413 -18.68 -50.79 26.24
N GLY A 414 -18.33 -50.02 25.25
CA GLY A 414 -18.23 -50.51 23.89
C GLY A 414 -17.04 -51.40 23.72
N LYS A 415 -17.09 -52.67 24.11
CA LYS A 415 -16.05 -53.62 23.69
C LYS A 415 -16.19 -53.86 22.20
N LEU A 416 -15.17 -53.47 21.47
CA LEU A 416 -14.93 -53.91 20.11
C LEU A 416 -14.43 -55.34 20.15
N PHE A 417 -15.24 -56.29 19.72
CA PHE A 417 -14.84 -57.68 19.45
C PHE A 417 -14.02 -57.74 18.16
#